data_d3b39ad99d00932816a13086107f1664
#
_entry.id   d3b39ad99d00932816a13086107f1664
#
_cell.length_a   1.000
_cell.length_b   1.000
_cell.length_c   1.000
_cell.angle_alpha   90.00
_cell.angle_beta   90.00
_cell.angle_gamma   90.00
#
_symmetry.space_group_name_H-M   'P 1'
#
loop_
_entity.id
_entity.type
_entity.pdbx_description
1 polymer ?
#
loop_
_entity_poly.entity_id
_entity_poly.type
_entity_poly.pdbx_seq_one_letter_code
_entity_poly.pdbx_strand_id
1 'polypeptide(L)'
;MASTPIVRSLTLIGTGIGLAAALALASSAPASAATVIDGPIDLGTAATYGVLGASTVTNTGPTAVQGDLGVSPGTSITGFGGTGNGIVNGTVHQTDAAATQAQADTTTAYGVAASLTPTQTGITELNGLSLSPGVYTGDALRLADTGTLTLAGSADSVWVFQAASTLTIGSGTRILITGGASSCNVFWQVGSSATIGSAAQFQGTVLADQSVTATTGATVVGRLLARNAAVTLDTNTITAPTGCPAPGTPSETVAPTITSGTPTAATAGTPYSFPVTATGSPAPTYSDGGTLPPGLTINPTTGVISGTPTTPGTTTVTITADNGTAPADTETYVLTVRAPAVVPSPSATPTAPTSSAPAVPVAAGSGGGGSGTSPAELAFTGSDPTIPLTIAGALLVAGSALLVLRSRTLRTRRRPAPRA
;
A
#
# COMPACT_ATOMS: atom_id res chain seq x y z
N MET A 1 47.86 -44.91 -49.56
CA MET A 1 48.09 -46.34 -49.35
C MET A 1 47.43 -46.73 -48.04
N ALA A 2 46.45 -47.60 -48.21
CA ALA A 2 46.00 -48.67 -47.35
C ALA A 2 45.56 -48.30 -45.92
N SER A 3 44.52 -48.67 -45.44
CA SER A 3 43.36 -49.58 -45.59
C SER A 3 42.79 -49.78 -44.18
N THR A 4 41.49 -49.72 -44.12
CA THR A 4 40.61 -50.18 -43.03
C THR A 4 40.85 -51.67 -42.70
N PRO A 5 40.43 -52.18 -41.49
CA PRO A 5 39.10 -52.75 -41.48
C PRO A 5 38.27 -52.62 -40.22
N ILE A 6 36.99 -52.76 -40.49
CA ILE A 6 35.80 -53.05 -39.70
C ILE A 6 35.98 -54.26 -38.77
N VAL A 7 35.50 -54.22 -37.55
CA VAL A 7 34.90 -55.35 -36.83
C VAL A 7 33.62 -54.96 -36.15
N ARG A 8 32.55 -55.60 -36.53
CA ARG A 8 31.23 -55.65 -35.87
C ARG A 8 31.31 -56.57 -34.64
N SER A 9 30.59 -56.23 -33.64
CA SER A 9 29.91 -57.17 -32.76
C SER A 9 28.72 -56.59 -32.06
N LEU A 10 27.68 -57.26 -32.24
CA LEU A 10 26.30 -57.20 -31.79
C LEU A 10 26.19 -57.96 -30.47
N THR A 11 25.35 -57.53 -29.52
CA THR A 11 24.53 -58.33 -28.59
C THR A 11 23.92 -57.43 -27.51
N LEU A 12 22.70 -57.14 -27.52
CA LEU A 12 21.45 -57.76 -27.07
C LEU A 12 21.13 -57.59 -25.57
N ILE A 13 20.04 -56.87 -25.33
CA ILE A 13 18.94 -57.08 -24.39
C ILE A 13 19.22 -56.93 -22.87
N GLY A 14 18.57 -55.91 -22.28
CA GLY A 14 18.28 -55.83 -20.85
C GLY A 14 17.26 -54.74 -20.60
N THR A 15 15.97 -55.12 -20.66
CA THR A 15 14.83 -54.29 -20.25
C THR A 15 14.91 -53.96 -18.75
N GLY A 16 14.96 -52.69 -18.44
CA GLY A 16 14.81 -52.18 -17.08
C GLY A 16 14.17 -50.81 -17.13
N ILE A 17 12.83 -50.76 -17.11
CA ILE A 17 12.05 -49.53 -16.94
C ILE A 17 12.18 -49.10 -15.49
N GLY A 18 13.13 -48.23 -15.21
CA GLY A 18 13.21 -47.48 -13.96
C GLY A 18 12.70 -46.05 -14.17
N LEU A 19 11.42 -45.83 -13.92
CA LEU A 19 10.82 -44.49 -13.89
C LEU A 19 11.32 -43.77 -12.64
N ALA A 20 12.47 -43.12 -12.71
CA ALA A 20 12.90 -42.20 -11.68
C ALA A 20 12.11 -40.88 -11.84
N ALA A 21 11.02 -40.74 -11.11
CA ALA A 21 10.36 -39.46 -10.92
C ALA A 21 11.32 -38.57 -10.15
N ALA A 22 12.04 -37.71 -10.86
CA ALA A 22 12.76 -36.59 -10.25
C ALA A 22 11.72 -35.61 -9.73
N LEU A 23 11.43 -35.68 -8.42
CA LEU A 23 10.68 -34.68 -7.69
C LEU A 23 11.56 -33.44 -7.67
N ALA A 24 11.36 -32.53 -8.62
CA ALA A 24 11.94 -31.20 -8.57
C ALA A 24 11.26 -30.45 -7.41
N LEU A 25 11.93 -30.44 -6.26
CA LEU A 25 11.65 -29.50 -5.19
C LEU A 25 12.00 -28.11 -5.75
N ALA A 26 11.02 -27.45 -6.34
CA ALA A 26 11.10 -26.02 -6.58
C ALA A 26 11.16 -25.36 -5.21
N SER A 27 12.36 -25.02 -4.74
CA SER A 27 12.54 -24.12 -3.63
C SER A 27 11.98 -22.77 -4.06
N SER A 28 10.76 -22.46 -3.67
CA SER A 28 10.23 -21.10 -3.76
C SER A 28 11.14 -20.23 -2.89
N ALA A 29 11.98 -19.42 -3.52
CA ALA A 29 12.66 -18.35 -2.82
C ALA A 29 11.55 -17.49 -2.17
N PRO A 30 11.70 -17.06 -0.91
CA PRO A 30 10.75 -16.16 -0.31
C PRO A 30 10.64 -14.92 -1.21
N ALA A 31 9.42 -14.59 -1.63
CA ALA A 31 9.19 -13.33 -2.33
C ALA A 31 9.63 -12.21 -1.38
N SER A 32 10.58 -11.40 -1.81
CA SER A 32 11.00 -10.23 -1.04
C SER A 32 9.79 -9.30 -0.94
N ALA A 33 9.45 -8.89 0.28
CA ALA A 33 8.36 -7.93 0.47
C ALA A 33 8.63 -6.66 -0.35
N ALA A 34 7.62 -6.20 -1.08
CA ALA A 34 7.74 -4.96 -1.83
C ALA A 34 7.52 -3.76 -0.88
N THR A 35 8.30 -2.70 -1.04
CA THR A 35 8.13 -1.45 -0.30
C THR A 35 7.42 -0.43 -1.19
N VAL A 36 6.26 0.02 -0.78
CA VAL A 36 5.44 1.02 -1.48
C VAL A 36 5.25 2.26 -0.60
N ILE A 37 4.81 3.36 -1.21
CA ILE A 37 4.48 4.59 -0.49
C ILE A 37 3.07 5.05 -0.89
N ASP A 38 2.28 5.49 0.07
CA ASP A 38 0.88 5.90 -0.08
C ASP A 38 0.68 7.42 -0.21
N GLY A 39 1.75 8.16 -0.39
CA GLY A 39 1.76 9.62 -0.56
C GLY A 39 3.14 10.13 -0.97
N PRO A 40 3.35 11.46 -1.05
CA PRO A 40 4.64 12.04 -1.38
C PRO A 40 5.71 11.68 -0.33
N ILE A 41 6.96 11.59 -0.77
CA ILE A 41 8.09 11.36 0.12
C ILE A 41 8.25 12.55 1.05
N ASP A 42 8.40 12.30 2.35
CA ASP A 42 8.66 13.34 3.34
C ASP A 42 10.04 13.98 3.12
N LEU A 43 10.05 15.26 2.88
CA LEU A 43 11.27 16.07 2.73
C LEU A 43 11.67 16.77 4.03
N GLY A 44 10.87 16.66 5.09
CA GLY A 44 11.11 17.35 6.35
C GLY A 44 11.34 18.84 6.14
N THR A 45 12.39 19.37 6.76
CA THR A 45 12.77 20.79 6.63
C THR A 45 13.31 21.16 5.24
N ALA A 46 13.73 20.19 4.42
CA ALA A 46 14.14 20.43 3.03
C ALA A 46 12.96 20.81 2.11
N ALA A 47 11.72 20.66 2.56
CA ALA A 47 10.53 20.97 1.79
C ALA A 47 10.41 22.45 1.39
N THR A 48 10.99 23.38 2.12
CA THR A 48 10.98 24.83 1.83
C THR A 48 12.06 25.26 0.84
N TYR A 49 13.11 24.41 0.66
CA TYR A 49 14.22 24.75 -0.20
C TYR A 49 13.90 24.54 -1.68
N GLY A 50 14.19 25.55 -2.50
CA GLY A 50 14.27 25.39 -3.95
C GLY A 50 15.61 24.79 -4.38
N VAL A 51 16.68 25.15 -3.64
CA VAL A 51 18.05 24.73 -3.92
C VAL A 51 18.79 24.41 -2.63
N LEU A 52 19.42 23.24 -2.55
CA LEU A 52 20.24 22.82 -1.42
C LEU A 52 21.48 22.07 -1.93
N GLY A 53 22.65 22.62 -1.71
CA GLY A 53 23.94 22.01 -2.04
C GLY A 53 24.65 21.51 -0.77
N ALA A 54 25.49 20.48 -0.93
CA ALA A 54 26.34 20.04 0.18
C ALA A 54 27.67 20.76 0.20
N SER A 55 28.37 20.86 -0.93
CA SER A 55 29.70 21.48 -0.99
C SER A 55 29.65 22.97 -1.34
N THR A 56 28.93 23.32 -2.38
CA THR A 56 28.77 24.70 -2.87
C THR A 56 27.44 24.87 -3.58
N VAL A 57 26.96 26.12 -3.66
CA VAL A 57 25.94 26.53 -4.62
C VAL A 57 26.53 27.66 -5.47
N THR A 58 26.60 27.45 -6.79
CA THR A 58 27.12 28.43 -7.73
C THR A 58 26.07 28.81 -8.74
N ASN A 59 26.00 30.07 -9.07
CA ASN A 59 25.06 30.59 -10.05
C ASN A 59 25.76 31.55 -11.01
N THR A 60 25.34 31.50 -12.27
CA THR A 60 25.68 32.44 -13.31
C THR A 60 24.39 33.10 -13.85
N GLY A 61 24.39 34.40 -14.02
CA GLY A 61 23.26 35.12 -14.56
C GLY A 61 22.05 35.27 -13.64
N PRO A 62 20.95 35.81 -14.14
CA PRO A 62 19.79 36.20 -13.34
C PRO A 62 18.86 35.03 -13.00
N THR A 63 19.34 34.05 -12.23
CA THR A 63 18.52 32.97 -11.70
C THR A 63 17.52 33.47 -10.66
N ALA A 64 16.27 33.01 -10.73
CA ALA A 64 15.25 33.26 -9.70
C ALA A 64 14.94 31.99 -8.92
N VAL A 65 15.15 32.00 -7.61
CA VAL A 65 14.79 30.90 -6.69
C VAL A 65 13.58 31.36 -5.86
N GLN A 66 12.44 30.71 -6.07
CA GLN A 66 11.24 30.86 -5.25
C GLN A 66 11.25 29.73 -4.22
N GLY A 67 11.70 30.00 -3.00
CA GLY A 67 11.99 29.08 -1.92
C GLY A 67 13.34 29.36 -1.29
N ASP A 68 13.68 28.61 -0.26
CA ASP A 68 14.95 28.78 0.43
C ASP A 68 16.12 28.28 -0.42
N LEU A 69 17.30 28.84 -0.17
CA LEU A 69 18.56 28.42 -0.79
C LEU A 69 19.53 28.08 0.32
N GLY A 70 20.16 26.89 0.27
CA GLY A 70 21.05 26.45 1.32
C GLY A 70 22.30 25.74 0.86
N VAL A 71 23.32 25.78 1.73
CA VAL A 71 24.54 24.97 1.63
C VAL A 71 24.96 24.48 3.00
N SER A 72 25.23 23.20 3.14
CA SER A 72 25.81 22.57 4.33
C SER A 72 26.34 21.17 3.99
N PRO A 73 27.54 20.74 4.46
CA PRO A 73 28.49 21.41 5.34
C PRO A 73 29.37 22.45 4.63
N GLY A 74 29.27 22.58 3.31
CA GLY A 74 30.00 23.57 2.53
C GLY A 74 29.64 25.01 2.92
N THR A 75 30.51 25.95 2.59
CA THR A 75 30.41 27.33 3.06
C THR A 75 30.27 28.35 1.94
N SER A 76 30.13 27.90 0.68
CA SER A 76 30.16 28.82 -0.46
C SER A 76 28.83 28.86 -1.22
N ILE A 77 28.23 30.03 -1.24
CA ILE A 77 27.13 30.42 -2.14
C ILE A 77 27.62 31.59 -2.96
N THR A 78 27.64 31.46 -4.29
CA THR A 78 28.14 32.51 -5.21
C THR A 78 27.15 32.80 -6.34
N GLY A 79 27.23 34.00 -6.91
CA GLY A 79 26.41 34.41 -8.05
C GLY A 79 24.98 34.85 -7.67
N PHE A 80 24.72 35.12 -6.37
CA PHE A 80 23.46 35.66 -5.89
C PHE A 80 23.66 37.06 -5.29
N GLY A 81 22.64 37.90 -5.41
CA GLY A 81 22.66 39.28 -4.97
C GLY A 81 23.40 40.22 -5.94
N GLY A 82 23.02 41.47 -5.96
CA GLY A 82 23.53 42.48 -6.88
C GLY A 82 22.90 42.44 -8.29
N THR A 83 23.27 43.40 -9.10
CA THR A 83 22.70 43.56 -10.45
C THR A 83 23.20 42.48 -11.40
N GLY A 84 22.28 41.79 -12.09
CA GLY A 84 22.59 40.76 -13.06
C GLY A 84 22.88 39.38 -12.49
N ASN A 85 22.88 39.24 -11.16
CA ASN A 85 23.02 37.97 -10.45
C ASN A 85 21.65 37.35 -10.10
N GLY A 86 21.70 36.14 -9.53
CA GLY A 86 20.50 35.46 -9.05
C GLY A 86 19.85 36.16 -7.86
N ILE A 87 18.55 35.98 -7.74
CA ILE A 87 17.73 36.44 -6.61
C ILE A 87 17.10 35.24 -5.90
N VAL A 88 16.98 35.32 -4.58
CA VAL A 88 16.31 34.32 -3.75
C VAL A 88 15.12 34.98 -3.08
N ASN A 89 13.91 34.45 -3.36
CA ASN A 89 12.66 34.89 -2.72
C ASN A 89 12.28 33.95 -1.58
N GLY A 90 13.23 33.65 -0.74
CA GLY A 90 13.19 32.85 0.48
C GLY A 90 14.36 33.22 1.36
N THR A 91 14.68 32.36 2.31
CA THR A 91 15.83 32.55 3.21
C THR A 91 17.08 31.90 2.61
N VAL A 92 18.24 32.56 2.77
CA VAL A 92 19.53 31.98 2.44
C VAL A 92 20.15 31.41 3.69
N HIS A 93 20.42 30.11 3.68
CA HIS A 93 20.99 29.32 4.78
C HIS A 93 22.39 28.87 4.41
N GLN A 94 23.38 29.47 5.02
CA GLN A 94 24.78 29.17 4.71
C GLN A 94 25.47 28.59 5.95
N THR A 95 25.62 27.26 5.97
CA THR A 95 26.29 26.50 7.01
C THR A 95 25.64 26.67 8.41
N ASP A 96 24.37 27.03 8.44
CA ASP A 96 23.61 27.16 9.68
C ASP A 96 22.89 25.85 10.06
N ALA A 97 22.23 25.87 11.23
CA ALA A 97 21.51 24.70 11.73
C ALA A 97 20.34 24.28 10.81
N ALA A 98 19.69 25.25 10.14
CA ALA A 98 18.58 24.96 9.23
C ALA A 98 19.06 24.23 7.98
N ALA A 99 20.16 24.70 7.33
CA ALA A 99 20.75 23.99 6.19
C ALA A 99 21.27 22.61 6.59
N THR A 100 21.84 22.47 7.80
CA THR A 100 22.34 21.17 8.30
C THR A 100 21.21 20.18 8.51
N GLN A 101 20.07 20.62 9.08
CA GLN A 101 18.89 19.76 9.25
C GLN A 101 18.30 19.40 7.91
N ALA A 102 18.16 20.35 6.98
CA ALA A 102 17.65 20.10 5.65
C ALA A 102 18.48 19.06 4.86
N GLN A 103 19.81 19.04 5.03
CA GLN A 103 20.67 18.01 4.46
C GLN A 103 20.44 16.62 5.09
N ALA A 104 20.20 16.57 6.40
CA ALA A 104 19.85 15.31 7.08
C ALA A 104 18.50 14.78 6.57
N ASP A 105 17.51 15.65 6.43
CA ASP A 105 16.18 15.30 5.92
C ASP A 105 16.23 14.89 4.45
N THR A 106 17.03 15.59 3.63
CA THR A 106 17.30 15.20 2.22
C THR A 106 17.91 13.81 2.14
N THR A 107 18.81 13.46 3.06
CA THR A 107 19.42 12.13 3.12
C THR A 107 18.40 11.07 3.49
N THR A 108 17.51 11.37 4.41
CA THR A 108 16.39 10.48 4.78
C THR A 108 15.44 10.27 3.59
N ALA A 109 15.02 11.35 2.94
CA ALA A 109 14.15 11.30 1.77
C ALA A 109 14.77 10.51 0.60
N TYR A 110 16.05 10.69 0.36
CA TYR A 110 16.80 9.90 -0.63
C TYR A 110 16.76 8.40 -0.31
N GLY A 111 16.99 8.03 0.97
CA GLY A 111 16.96 6.65 1.43
C GLY A 111 15.57 6.03 1.25
N VAL A 112 14.50 6.77 1.57
CA VAL A 112 13.11 6.34 1.31
C VAL A 112 12.90 6.12 -0.17
N ALA A 113 13.24 7.09 -1.03
CA ALA A 113 13.08 6.96 -2.49
C ALA A 113 13.82 5.75 -3.06
N ALA A 114 15.04 5.48 -2.58
CA ALA A 114 15.87 4.36 -3.02
C ALA A 114 15.36 2.99 -2.53
N SER A 115 14.62 2.94 -1.41
CA SER A 115 14.11 1.69 -0.82
C SER A 115 12.82 1.19 -1.47
N LEU A 116 12.13 2.03 -2.24
CA LEU A 116 10.85 1.67 -2.86
C LEU A 116 11.05 0.61 -3.95
N THR A 117 10.16 -0.36 -3.96
CA THR A 117 10.19 -1.44 -4.96
C THR A 117 9.71 -0.94 -6.31
N PRO A 118 10.51 -1.11 -7.39
CA PRO A 118 10.13 -0.66 -8.71
C PRO A 118 8.89 -1.39 -9.24
N THR A 119 7.94 -0.63 -9.78
CA THR A 119 6.83 -1.17 -10.59
C THR A 119 7.26 -1.47 -12.02
N GLN A 120 8.29 -0.77 -12.51
CA GLN A 120 8.88 -1.00 -13.83
C GLN A 120 10.39 -0.80 -13.78
N THR A 121 11.12 -1.72 -14.39
CA THR A 121 12.59 -1.75 -14.41
C THR A 121 13.15 -1.60 -15.82
N GLY A 122 14.44 -1.24 -15.92
CA GLY A 122 15.16 -1.21 -17.19
C GLY A 122 14.83 -0.01 -18.08
N ILE A 123 14.29 1.06 -17.52
CA ILE A 123 14.03 2.29 -18.26
C ILE A 123 15.36 3.01 -18.49
N THR A 124 15.61 3.40 -19.75
CA THR A 124 16.80 4.19 -20.13
C THR A 124 16.42 5.51 -20.79
N GLU A 125 15.32 5.53 -21.57
CA GLU A 125 14.83 6.71 -22.28
C GLU A 125 13.37 6.98 -21.88
N LEU A 126 13.11 8.23 -21.53
CA LEU A 126 11.81 8.71 -21.05
C LEU A 126 11.00 9.42 -22.15
N ASN A 127 11.63 9.75 -23.28
CA ASN A 127 10.97 10.48 -24.35
C ASN A 127 9.79 9.71 -24.95
N GLY A 128 8.65 10.38 -25.06
CA GLY A 128 7.42 9.83 -25.60
C GLY A 128 6.63 8.92 -24.65
N LEU A 129 7.13 8.71 -23.43
CA LEU A 129 6.42 7.90 -22.46
C LEU A 129 5.25 8.68 -21.81
N SER A 130 4.16 7.95 -21.57
CA SER A 130 3.07 8.38 -20.70
C SER A 130 2.97 7.39 -19.56
N LEU A 131 3.33 7.82 -18.34
CA LEU A 131 3.51 6.93 -17.21
C LEU A 131 2.40 7.13 -16.18
N SER A 132 1.80 6.03 -15.75
CA SER A 132 0.92 5.95 -14.59
C SER A 132 1.71 6.17 -13.29
N PRO A 133 1.05 6.45 -12.13
CA PRO A 133 1.72 6.49 -10.84
C PRO A 133 2.51 5.22 -10.55
N GLY A 134 3.70 5.35 -9.96
CA GLY A 134 4.54 4.20 -9.65
C GLY A 134 6.02 4.52 -9.47
N VAL A 135 6.82 3.47 -9.30
CA VAL A 135 8.27 3.53 -9.12
C VAL A 135 8.95 2.98 -10.37
N TYR A 136 9.82 3.77 -10.98
CA TYR A 136 10.47 3.50 -12.26
C TYR A 136 11.97 3.48 -12.09
N THR A 137 12.66 2.41 -12.49
CA THR A 137 14.11 2.32 -12.31
C THR A 137 14.86 2.03 -13.60
N GLY A 138 16.06 2.61 -13.68
CA GLY A 138 17.04 2.35 -14.73
C GLY A 138 18.45 2.61 -14.23
N ASP A 139 19.46 2.14 -14.97
CA ASP A 139 20.86 2.41 -14.63
C ASP A 139 21.17 3.90 -14.78
N ALA A 140 20.92 4.47 -15.95
CA ALA A 140 20.93 5.89 -16.22
C ALA A 140 19.60 6.30 -16.87
N LEU A 141 18.93 7.30 -16.31
CA LEU A 141 17.69 7.80 -16.87
C LEU A 141 17.95 9.01 -17.76
N ARG A 142 17.37 9.00 -18.94
CA ARG A 142 17.50 10.07 -19.91
C ARG A 142 16.15 10.51 -20.46
N LEU A 143 16.00 11.81 -20.63
CA LEU A 143 14.99 12.43 -21.50
C LEU A 143 15.73 13.16 -22.62
N ALA A 144 15.64 12.66 -23.84
CA ALA A 144 16.40 13.21 -24.98
C ALA A 144 16.01 14.67 -25.27
N ASP A 145 16.90 15.41 -25.95
CA ASP A 145 16.67 16.81 -26.32
C ASP A 145 15.31 17.00 -27.00
N THR A 146 14.60 18.05 -26.66
CA THR A 146 13.23 18.35 -27.10
C THR A 146 12.18 17.28 -26.78
N GLY A 147 12.56 16.26 -26.02
CA GLY A 147 11.69 15.15 -25.64
C GLY A 147 10.56 15.58 -24.68
N THR A 148 9.51 14.77 -24.66
CA THR A 148 8.36 14.97 -23.75
C THR A 148 8.10 13.71 -22.95
N LEU A 149 7.96 13.87 -21.63
CA LEU A 149 7.47 12.86 -20.70
C LEU A 149 6.11 13.31 -20.16
N THR A 150 5.11 12.42 -20.18
CA THR A 150 3.79 12.70 -19.60
C THR A 150 3.58 11.87 -18.35
N LEU A 151 3.17 12.52 -17.26
CA LEU A 151 2.78 11.91 -15.99
C LEU A 151 1.28 12.13 -15.80
N ALA A 152 0.49 11.09 -16.02
CA ALA A 152 -0.96 11.17 -15.99
C ALA A 152 -1.51 10.52 -14.72
N GLY A 153 -2.20 11.30 -13.87
CA GLY A 153 -2.78 10.79 -12.62
C GLY A 153 -3.62 11.81 -11.87
N SER A 154 -4.11 11.43 -10.69
CA SER A 154 -4.88 12.28 -9.78
C SER A 154 -3.98 13.11 -8.85
N ALA A 155 -4.59 13.90 -7.97
CA ALA A 155 -3.87 14.72 -6.98
C ALA A 155 -3.00 13.88 -6.01
N ASP A 156 -3.41 12.64 -5.73
CA ASP A 156 -2.72 11.73 -4.80
C ASP A 156 -1.69 10.84 -5.50
N SER A 157 -1.57 10.94 -6.83
CA SER A 157 -0.65 10.10 -7.61
C SER A 157 0.80 10.47 -7.37
N VAL A 158 1.64 9.45 -7.14
CA VAL A 158 3.08 9.61 -6.86
C VAL A 158 3.90 8.93 -7.94
N TRP A 159 4.96 9.59 -8.39
CA TRP A 159 5.99 9.02 -9.28
C TRP A 159 7.35 9.12 -8.62
N VAL A 160 8.06 8.01 -8.60
CA VAL A 160 9.45 7.95 -8.13
C VAL A 160 10.32 7.36 -9.22
N PHE A 161 11.29 8.12 -9.66
CA PHE A 161 12.28 7.69 -10.64
C PHE A 161 13.59 7.39 -9.92
N GLN A 162 14.08 6.16 -10.06
CA GLN A 162 15.33 5.70 -9.46
C GLN A 162 16.37 5.51 -10.57
N ALA A 163 17.31 6.44 -10.68
CA ALA A 163 18.49 6.29 -11.54
C ALA A 163 19.64 5.73 -10.71
N ALA A 164 20.11 4.52 -11.01
CA ALA A 164 21.23 3.92 -10.27
C ALA A 164 22.52 4.73 -10.44
N SER A 165 22.69 5.42 -11.57
CA SER A 165 23.85 6.30 -11.82
C SER A 165 23.41 7.75 -12.07
N THR A 166 23.07 8.14 -13.28
CA THR A 166 22.84 9.54 -13.66
C THR A 166 21.43 9.80 -14.16
N LEU A 167 21.00 11.07 -13.97
CA LEU A 167 19.82 11.62 -14.63
C LEU A 167 20.26 12.69 -15.64
N THR A 168 19.86 12.53 -16.91
CA THR A 168 20.13 13.53 -17.95
C THR A 168 18.82 13.97 -18.60
N ILE A 169 18.39 15.16 -18.28
CA ILE A 169 17.27 15.84 -18.94
C ILE A 169 17.83 16.72 -20.04
N GLY A 170 17.48 16.43 -21.28
CA GLY A 170 17.98 17.15 -22.46
C GLY A 170 17.47 18.56 -22.58
N SER A 171 18.05 19.33 -23.52
CA SER A 171 17.67 20.71 -23.75
C SER A 171 16.29 20.82 -24.42
N GLY A 172 15.51 21.84 -24.04
CA GLY A 172 14.19 22.08 -24.59
C GLY A 172 13.13 21.03 -24.29
N THR A 173 13.40 20.15 -23.32
CA THR A 173 12.50 19.06 -22.92
C THR A 173 11.30 19.56 -22.13
N ARG A 174 10.27 18.71 -22.05
CA ARG A 174 9.05 18.98 -21.29
C ARG A 174 8.63 17.77 -20.45
N ILE A 175 8.42 17.99 -19.16
CA ILE A 175 7.71 17.05 -18.30
C ILE A 175 6.32 17.60 -18.06
N LEU A 176 5.30 16.89 -18.59
CA LEU A 176 3.89 17.30 -18.51
C LEU A 176 3.20 16.50 -17.41
N ILE A 177 2.55 17.20 -16.48
CA ILE A 177 1.73 16.59 -15.44
C ILE A 177 0.26 16.85 -15.80
N THR A 178 -0.57 15.80 -15.81
CA THR A 178 -1.97 15.87 -16.24
C THR A 178 -2.90 15.13 -15.26
N GLY A 179 -4.22 15.34 -15.41
CA GLY A 179 -5.24 14.64 -14.61
C GLY A 179 -5.38 15.16 -13.18
N GLY A 180 -4.83 16.33 -12.85
CA GLY A 180 -4.89 16.91 -11.50
C GLY A 180 -3.70 16.58 -10.61
N ALA A 181 -2.74 15.80 -11.11
CA ALA A 181 -1.51 15.48 -10.37
C ALA A 181 -0.64 16.72 -10.13
N SER A 182 0.32 16.61 -9.22
CA SER A 182 1.16 17.72 -8.76
C SER A 182 2.64 17.39 -8.86
N SER A 183 3.47 18.40 -9.11
CA SER A 183 4.93 18.33 -9.01
C SER A 183 5.43 18.03 -7.58
N CYS A 184 4.58 18.23 -6.56
CA CYS A 184 4.83 17.81 -5.19
C CYS A 184 5.11 16.31 -5.06
N ASN A 185 4.51 15.51 -5.94
CA ASN A 185 4.47 14.06 -5.87
C ASN A 185 5.40 13.39 -6.89
N VAL A 186 6.33 14.15 -7.48
CA VAL A 186 7.30 13.63 -8.45
C VAL A 186 8.71 13.72 -7.87
N PHE A 187 9.37 12.57 -7.73
CA PHE A 187 10.69 12.46 -7.11
C PHE A 187 11.69 11.77 -8.04
N TRP A 188 12.89 12.30 -8.11
CA TRP A 188 13.99 11.81 -8.92
C TRP A 188 15.17 11.46 -7.99
N GLN A 189 15.25 10.20 -7.58
CA GLN A 189 16.39 9.68 -6.83
C GLN A 189 17.49 9.33 -7.82
N VAL A 190 18.69 9.91 -7.63
CA VAL A 190 19.80 9.82 -8.57
C VAL A 190 21.06 9.35 -7.83
N GLY A 191 21.57 8.18 -8.18
CA GLY A 191 22.70 7.53 -7.52
C GLY A 191 24.05 8.22 -7.75
N SER A 192 24.11 9.20 -8.66
CA SER A 192 25.27 10.09 -8.86
C SER A 192 24.80 11.51 -9.09
N SER A 193 24.94 12.05 -10.30
CA SER A 193 24.66 13.43 -10.62
C SER A 193 23.48 13.59 -11.59
N ALA A 194 22.75 14.71 -11.43
CA ALA A 194 21.67 15.10 -12.31
C ALA A 194 22.07 16.31 -13.16
N THR A 195 21.74 16.28 -14.45
CA THR A 195 21.85 17.41 -15.37
C THR A 195 20.50 17.76 -15.96
N ILE A 196 20.08 19.00 -15.84
CA ILE A 196 18.88 19.55 -16.45
C ILE A 196 19.32 20.50 -17.57
N GLY A 197 18.99 20.14 -18.80
CA GLY A 197 19.41 20.81 -20.03
C GLY A 197 18.83 22.21 -20.21
N SER A 198 19.42 22.96 -21.11
CA SER A 198 19.04 24.35 -21.36
C SER A 198 17.58 24.47 -21.84
N ALA A 199 16.87 25.47 -21.31
CA ALA A 199 15.46 25.70 -21.58
C ALA A 199 14.53 24.51 -21.33
N ALA A 200 14.94 23.50 -20.52
CA ALA A 200 14.12 22.39 -20.09
C ALA A 200 13.01 22.86 -19.14
N GLN A 201 11.82 22.29 -19.27
CA GLN A 201 10.68 22.49 -18.37
C GLN A 201 10.57 21.24 -17.48
N PHE A 202 11.19 21.30 -16.32
CA PHE A 202 11.34 20.19 -15.39
C PHE A 202 10.30 20.24 -14.28
N GLN A 203 9.82 19.06 -13.86
CA GLN A 203 8.85 18.90 -12.78
C GLN A 203 9.35 17.91 -11.74
N GLY A 204 9.22 18.27 -10.46
CA GLY A 204 9.50 17.39 -9.34
C GLY A 204 10.77 17.72 -8.58
N THR A 205 11.03 16.93 -7.53
CA THR A 205 12.17 17.08 -6.62
C THR A 205 13.31 16.15 -7.03
N VAL A 206 14.48 16.71 -7.31
CA VAL A 206 15.73 15.96 -7.51
C VAL A 206 16.39 15.71 -6.17
N LEU A 207 16.66 14.44 -5.87
CA LEU A 207 17.43 13.94 -4.73
C LEU A 207 18.70 13.30 -5.30
N ALA A 208 19.75 14.07 -5.51
CA ALA A 208 20.99 13.56 -6.11
C ALA A 208 22.03 13.19 -5.04
N ASP A 209 22.68 12.04 -5.21
CA ASP A 209 23.77 11.65 -4.31
C ASP A 209 24.96 12.59 -4.43
N GLN A 210 25.28 13.00 -5.66
CA GLN A 210 26.39 13.90 -5.91
C GLN A 210 25.88 15.30 -6.32
N SER A 211 26.10 15.76 -7.52
CA SER A 211 25.82 17.12 -7.94
C SER A 211 24.52 17.25 -8.73
N VAL A 212 23.98 18.46 -8.74
CA VAL A 212 22.90 18.86 -9.64
C VAL A 212 23.35 20.06 -10.47
N THR A 213 23.21 19.97 -11.79
CA THR A 213 23.49 21.07 -12.72
C THR A 213 22.21 21.42 -13.48
N ALA A 214 21.75 22.65 -13.37
CA ALA A 214 20.72 23.22 -14.24
C ALA A 214 21.38 24.21 -15.18
N THR A 215 21.39 23.88 -16.47
CA THR A 215 22.02 24.72 -17.48
C THR A 215 21.11 25.86 -17.91
N THR A 216 21.58 26.73 -18.80
CA THR A 216 21.01 28.03 -19.13
C THR A 216 19.51 28.00 -19.39
N GLY A 217 18.77 28.77 -18.61
CA GLY A 217 17.36 29.06 -18.87
C GLY A 217 16.40 27.90 -18.52
N ALA A 218 16.83 26.87 -17.82
CA ALA A 218 15.94 25.79 -17.36
C ALA A 218 14.91 26.33 -16.37
N THR A 219 13.66 25.86 -16.49
CA THR A 219 12.57 26.14 -15.56
C THR A 219 12.27 24.87 -14.76
N VAL A 220 12.32 24.98 -13.44
CA VAL A 220 12.09 23.88 -12.51
C VAL A 220 10.90 24.22 -11.62
N VAL A 221 9.82 23.43 -11.69
CA VAL A 221 8.77 23.43 -10.68
C VAL A 221 9.04 22.25 -9.77
N GLY A 222 9.78 22.48 -8.72
CA GLY A 222 10.34 21.43 -7.88
C GLY A 222 11.52 21.91 -7.06
N ARG A 223 12.45 20.99 -6.73
CA ARG A 223 13.60 21.24 -5.88
C ARG A 223 14.85 20.57 -6.43
N LEU A 224 15.99 21.20 -6.22
CA LEU A 224 17.30 20.69 -6.61
C LEU A 224 18.15 20.46 -5.35
N LEU A 225 18.18 19.21 -4.86
CA LEU A 225 18.78 18.83 -3.60
C LEU A 225 19.97 17.88 -3.86
N ALA A 226 21.18 18.36 -3.57
CA ALA A 226 22.44 17.60 -3.72
C ALA A 226 22.98 17.21 -2.34
N ARG A 227 23.18 15.89 -2.09
CA ARG A 227 23.56 15.35 -0.78
C ARG A 227 25.03 15.51 -0.43
N ASN A 228 25.93 15.35 -1.40
CA ASN A 228 27.38 15.30 -1.14
C ASN A 228 28.19 16.29 -1.97
N ALA A 229 27.61 16.91 -3.02
CA ALA A 229 28.37 17.78 -3.90
C ALA A 229 27.64 19.11 -4.18
N ALA A 230 27.96 19.76 -5.29
CA ALA A 230 27.50 21.11 -5.62
C ALA A 230 26.15 21.14 -6.33
N VAL A 231 25.44 22.26 -6.20
CA VAL A 231 24.40 22.68 -7.15
C VAL A 231 24.95 23.82 -8.00
N THR A 232 24.87 23.67 -9.34
CA THR A 232 25.32 24.70 -10.31
C THR A 232 24.12 25.16 -11.14
N LEU A 233 23.96 26.47 -11.24
CA LEU A 233 22.82 27.12 -11.85
C LEU A 233 23.29 28.16 -12.90
N ASP A 234 22.49 28.33 -13.92
CA ASP A 234 22.72 29.37 -14.95
C ASP A 234 21.38 29.91 -15.48
N THR A 235 21.05 31.14 -15.10
CA THR A 235 19.87 31.85 -15.62
C THR A 235 18.56 31.04 -15.48
N ASN A 236 18.36 30.37 -14.35
CA ASN A 236 17.23 29.44 -14.13
C ASN A 236 16.03 30.12 -13.45
N THR A 237 14.86 29.52 -13.60
CA THR A 237 13.70 29.80 -12.74
C THR A 237 13.39 28.53 -11.96
N ILE A 238 13.52 28.58 -10.62
CA ILE A 238 13.28 27.45 -9.75
C ILE A 238 12.18 27.81 -8.76
N THR A 239 11.10 27.04 -8.74
CA THR A 239 9.93 27.27 -7.89
C THR A 239 9.69 26.04 -7.03
N ALA A 240 10.00 26.13 -5.73
CA ALA A 240 9.61 25.10 -4.78
C ALA A 240 8.08 25.06 -4.67
N PRO A 241 7.43 23.92 -4.93
CA PRO A 241 5.98 23.84 -4.83
C PRO A 241 5.51 24.02 -3.38
N THR A 242 4.36 24.67 -3.23
CA THR A 242 3.70 24.91 -1.92
C THR A 242 2.35 24.21 -1.90
N GLY A 243 1.79 24.00 -0.70
CA GLY A 243 0.50 23.32 -0.55
C GLY A 243 0.54 21.84 -0.95
N CYS A 244 1.69 21.22 -0.79
CA CYS A 244 1.86 19.79 -1.07
C CYS A 244 0.99 18.95 -0.12
N PRO A 245 0.48 17.78 -0.57
CA PRO A 245 -0.20 16.82 0.30
C PRO A 245 0.69 16.37 1.47
N ALA A 246 0.05 15.81 2.52
CA ALA A 246 0.79 15.21 3.63
C ALA A 246 1.71 14.09 3.11
N PRO A 247 2.91 13.94 3.69
CA PRO A 247 3.81 12.86 3.32
C PRO A 247 3.19 11.48 3.52
N GLY A 248 3.49 10.57 2.59
CA GLY A 248 3.17 9.17 2.73
C GLY A 248 4.19 8.43 3.59
N THR A 249 3.77 7.29 4.14
CA THR A 249 4.65 6.39 4.89
C THR A 249 5.03 5.20 4.01
N PRO A 250 6.33 4.88 3.86
CA PRO A 250 6.73 3.64 3.22
C PRO A 250 6.18 2.45 4.01
N SER A 251 5.55 1.51 3.33
CA SER A 251 5.07 0.28 3.93
C SER A 251 5.54 -0.93 3.12
N GLU A 252 5.88 -2.01 3.82
CA GLU A 252 6.15 -3.28 3.15
C GLU A 252 4.83 -3.89 2.68
N THR A 253 4.76 -4.28 1.42
CA THR A 253 3.64 -5.07 0.93
C THR A 253 3.91 -6.54 1.18
N VAL A 254 2.90 -7.23 1.71
CA VAL A 254 2.93 -8.66 1.96
C VAL A 254 1.81 -9.29 1.13
N ALA A 255 2.15 -10.29 0.33
CA ALA A 255 1.15 -11.04 -0.43
C ALA A 255 0.08 -11.62 0.52
N PRO A 256 -1.17 -11.71 0.10
CA PRO A 256 -2.23 -12.24 0.94
C PRO A 256 -1.98 -13.72 1.25
N THR A 257 -2.46 -14.16 2.42
CA THR A 257 -2.51 -15.56 2.81
C THR A 257 -3.81 -15.81 3.56
N ILE A 258 -4.67 -16.67 3.04
CA ILE A 258 -5.94 -17.05 3.67
C ILE A 258 -5.64 -17.90 4.92
N THR A 259 -6.22 -17.50 6.05
CA THR A 259 -5.96 -18.12 7.36
C THR A 259 -7.18 -18.78 7.98
N SER A 260 -8.38 -18.57 7.40
CA SER A 260 -9.62 -19.18 7.87
C SER A 260 -9.64 -20.68 7.63
N GLY A 261 -10.15 -21.43 8.61
CA GLY A 261 -10.38 -22.88 8.49
C GLY A 261 -11.61 -23.22 7.63
N THR A 262 -12.02 -24.50 7.68
CA THR A 262 -13.17 -24.99 6.90
C THR A 262 -14.50 -24.40 7.40
N PRO A 263 -15.41 -24.01 6.48
CA PRO A 263 -16.74 -23.50 6.84
C PRO A 263 -17.61 -24.60 7.49
N THR A 264 -18.44 -24.18 8.44
CA THR A 264 -19.47 -25.07 9.02
C THR A 264 -20.59 -25.31 8.01
N ALA A 265 -21.30 -26.44 8.15
CA ALA A 265 -22.46 -26.73 7.30
C ALA A 265 -23.56 -25.70 7.52
N ALA A 266 -24.15 -25.23 6.43
CA ALA A 266 -25.34 -24.37 6.41
C ALA A 266 -26.62 -25.24 6.38
N THR A 267 -27.80 -24.62 6.65
CA THR A 267 -29.11 -25.25 6.48
C THR A 267 -29.95 -24.39 5.55
N ALA A 268 -30.58 -25.00 4.56
CA ALA A 268 -31.43 -24.28 3.63
C ALA A 268 -32.58 -23.56 4.35
N GLY A 269 -32.83 -22.30 3.99
CA GLY A 269 -33.84 -21.45 4.64
C GLY A 269 -33.40 -20.84 5.97
N THR A 270 -32.18 -21.09 6.44
CA THR A 270 -31.64 -20.53 7.70
C THR A 270 -30.52 -19.54 7.41
N PRO A 271 -30.48 -18.36 8.05
CA PRO A 271 -29.37 -17.41 7.90
C PRO A 271 -28.02 -18.08 8.24
N TYR A 272 -27.04 -17.82 7.38
CA TYR A 272 -25.70 -18.34 7.49
C TYR A 272 -24.66 -17.22 7.52
N SER A 273 -23.58 -17.39 8.25
CA SER A 273 -22.45 -16.48 8.25
C SER A 273 -21.15 -17.25 8.51
N PHE A 274 -20.15 -17.00 7.69
CA PHE A 274 -18.80 -17.55 7.87
C PHE A 274 -17.76 -16.50 7.48
N PRO A 275 -16.84 -16.10 8.38
CA PRO A 275 -15.78 -15.16 8.06
C PRO A 275 -14.62 -15.88 7.38
N VAL A 276 -14.31 -15.50 6.14
CA VAL A 276 -13.02 -15.80 5.52
C VAL A 276 -12.04 -14.73 5.97
N THR A 277 -10.91 -15.15 6.52
CA THR A 277 -9.84 -14.26 6.99
C THR A 277 -8.57 -14.49 6.19
N ALA A 278 -7.84 -13.41 5.91
CA ALA A 278 -6.52 -13.48 5.31
C ALA A 278 -5.59 -12.44 5.96
N THR A 279 -4.31 -12.75 5.97
CA THR A 279 -3.25 -11.78 6.25
C THR A 279 -2.79 -11.14 4.94
N GLY A 280 -2.03 -10.05 5.02
CA GLY A 280 -1.50 -9.34 3.86
C GLY A 280 -1.42 -7.84 4.13
N SER A 281 -0.58 -7.15 3.36
CA SER A 281 -0.45 -5.69 3.41
C SER A 281 -0.30 -5.16 1.97
N PRO A 282 -1.16 -4.26 1.49
CA PRO A 282 -2.43 -3.78 2.09
C PRO A 282 -3.41 -4.89 2.45
N ALA A 283 -4.47 -4.55 3.20
CA ALA A 283 -5.51 -5.52 3.56
C ALA A 283 -6.15 -6.12 2.29
N PRO A 284 -6.31 -7.46 2.22
CA PRO A 284 -6.84 -8.11 1.04
C PRO A 284 -8.32 -7.82 0.80
N THR A 285 -8.72 -7.88 -0.46
CA THR A 285 -10.10 -7.99 -0.92
C THR A 285 -10.42 -9.44 -1.28
N TYR A 286 -11.71 -9.81 -1.22
CA TYR A 286 -12.16 -11.18 -1.39
C TYR A 286 -13.13 -11.34 -2.55
N SER A 287 -13.00 -12.46 -3.28
CA SER A 287 -13.95 -12.85 -4.33
C SER A 287 -14.17 -14.36 -4.32
N ASP A 288 -15.36 -14.81 -4.77
CA ASP A 288 -15.74 -16.22 -4.85
C ASP A 288 -15.79 -16.76 -6.29
N GLY A 289 -15.47 -15.91 -7.28
CA GLY A 289 -15.59 -16.29 -8.70
C GLY A 289 -16.98 -16.77 -9.12
N GLY A 290 -18.01 -16.46 -8.34
CA GLY A 290 -19.38 -16.90 -8.59
C GLY A 290 -19.66 -18.36 -8.24
N THR A 291 -18.86 -18.95 -7.34
CA THR A 291 -18.97 -20.37 -6.95
C THR A 291 -19.82 -20.63 -5.72
N LEU A 292 -20.28 -19.60 -5.02
CA LEU A 292 -21.11 -19.73 -3.83
C LEU A 292 -22.49 -20.34 -4.13
N PRO A 293 -23.06 -21.14 -3.19
CA PRO A 293 -24.44 -21.63 -3.29
C PRO A 293 -25.46 -20.51 -3.44
N PRO A 294 -26.55 -20.73 -4.17
CA PRO A 294 -27.63 -19.73 -4.31
C PRO A 294 -28.13 -19.22 -2.97
N GLY A 295 -28.21 -17.87 -2.83
CA GLY A 295 -28.64 -17.20 -1.60
C GLY A 295 -27.49 -16.82 -0.66
N LEU A 296 -26.24 -17.17 -0.98
CA LEU A 296 -25.05 -16.70 -0.29
C LEU A 296 -24.24 -15.73 -1.14
N THR A 297 -23.60 -14.76 -0.49
CA THR A 297 -22.66 -13.80 -1.09
C THR A 297 -21.47 -13.60 -0.18
N ILE A 298 -20.34 -13.22 -0.76
CA ILE A 298 -19.15 -12.78 0.02
C ILE A 298 -19.06 -11.25 0.00
N ASN A 299 -18.77 -10.66 1.14
CA ASN A 299 -18.45 -9.24 1.20
C ASN A 299 -16.98 -9.05 0.78
N PRO A 300 -16.70 -8.27 -0.28
CA PRO A 300 -15.35 -8.16 -0.84
C PRO A 300 -14.35 -7.47 0.10
N THR A 301 -14.82 -6.66 1.05
CA THR A 301 -13.94 -5.94 1.99
C THR A 301 -13.73 -6.71 3.29
N THR A 302 -14.76 -7.37 3.80
CA THR A 302 -14.69 -8.05 5.12
C THR A 302 -14.46 -9.54 5.04
N GLY A 303 -14.56 -10.15 3.84
CA GLY A 303 -14.43 -11.59 3.63
C GLY A 303 -15.59 -12.42 4.19
N VAL A 304 -16.65 -11.80 4.71
CA VAL A 304 -17.76 -12.52 5.31
C VAL A 304 -18.68 -13.11 4.23
N ILE A 305 -18.77 -14.44 4.20
CA ILE A 305 -19.79 -15.15 3.43
C ILE A 305 -21.09 -15.10 4.27
N SER A 306 -22.15 -14.54 3.71
CA SER A 306 -23.42 -14.40 4.41
C SER A 306 -24.62 -14.53 3.49
N GLY A 307 -25.81 -14.80 4.08
CA GLY A 307 -27.07 -14.92 3.35
C GLY A 307 -27.90 -16.07 3.86
N THR A 308 -28.93 -16.46 3.09
CA THR A 308 -29.80 -17.59 3.37
C THR A 308 -29.75 -18.55 2.18
N PRO A 309 -29.06 -19.68 2.27
CA PRO A 309 -28.96 -20.62 1.17
C PRO A 309 -30.33 -21.26 0.88
N THR A 310 -30.66 -21.41 -0.39
CA THR A 310 -31.98 -21.86 -0.82
C THR A 310 -32.04 -23.34 -1.21
N THR A 311 -30.92 -23.90 -1.65
CA THR A 311 -30.85 -25.23 -2.25
C THR A 311 -29.94 -26.15 -1.43
N PRO A 312 -30.44 -27.29 -0.88
CA PRO A 312 -29.58 -28.30 -0.26
C PRO A 312 -28.61 -28.93 -1.26
N GLY A 313 -27.39 -29.22 -0.81
CA GLY A 313 -26.37 -29.83 -1.65
C GLY A 313 -24.97 -29.56 -1.09
N THR A 314 -23.98 -30.10 -1.79
CA THR A 314 -22.56 -29.83 -1.48
C THR A 314 -21.93 -29.13 -2.69
N THR A 315 -21.30 -28.00 -2.44
CA THR A 315 -20.68 -27.15 -3.46
C THR A 315 -19.21 -26.94 -3.11
N THR A 316 -18.33 -27.05 -4.09
CA THR A 316 -16.94 -26.61 -3.98
C THR A 316 -16.87 -25.13 -4.28
N VAL A 317 -16.40 -24.34 -3.31
CA VAL A 317 -16.31 -22.88 -3.37
C VAL A 317 -14.84 -22.51 -3.39
N THR A 318 -14.41 -21.74 -4.37
CA THR A 318 -13.06 -21.18 -4.44
C THR A 318 -13.09 -19.72 -4.05
N ILE A 319 -12.38 -19.36 -2.99
CA ILE A 319 -12.24 -17.97 -2.55
C ILE A 319 -10.84 -17.50 -2.90
N THR A 320 -10.76 -16.32 -3.50
CA THR A 320 -9.52 -15.62 -3.80
C THR A 320 -9.38 -14.41 -2.89
N ALA A 321 -8.23 -14.29 -2.24
CA ALA A 321 -7.80 -13.08 -1.53
C ALA A 321 -6.74 -12.38 -2.39
N ASP A 322 -6.92 -11.08 -2.66
CA ASP A 322 -6.02 -10.27 -3.49
C ASP A 322 -5.86 -8.87 -2.89
N ASN A 323 -4.62 -8.39 -2.84
CA ASN A 323 -4.29 -7.04 -2.38
C ASN A 323 -3.38 -6.29 -3.37
N GLY A 324 -3.31 -6.75 -4.62
CA GLY A 324 -2.42 -6.20 -5.64
C GLY A 324 -0.97 -6.65 -5.52
N THR A 325 -0.59 -7.40 -4.47
CA THR A 325 0.74 -7.98 -4.28
C THR A 325 0.70 -9.45 -4.67
N ALA A 326 1.42 -9.82 -5.71
CA ALA A 326 1.45 -11.19 -6.20
C ALA A 326 2.29 -12.13 -5.29
N PRO A 327 1.90 -13.43 -5.18
CA PRO A 327 0.70 -14.02 -5.76
C PRO A 327 -0.55 -13.72 -4.92
N ALA A 328 -1.72 -13.59 -5.58
CA ALA A 328 -2.99 -13.71 -4.88
C ALA A 328 -3.12 -15.10 -4.27
N ASP A 329 -3.77 -15.23 -3.12
CA ASP A 329 -3.99 -16.53 -2.48
C ASP A 329 -5.40 -17.05 -2.77
N THR A 330 -5.51 -18.35 -2.98
CA THR A 330 -6.78 -19.02 -3.27
C THR A 330 -6.94 -20.26 -2.40
N GLU A 331 -8.09 -20.34 -1.72
CA GLU A 331 -8.45 -21.50 -0.92
C GLU A 331 -9.76 -22.11 -1.42
N THR A 332 -9.82 -23.43 -1.42
CA THR A 332 -10.98 -24.18 -1.88
C THR A 332 -11.68 -24.83 -0.71
N TYR A 333 -12.94 -24.47 -0.51
CA TYR A 333 -13.80 -24.98 0.55
C TYR A 333 -14.90 -25.89 0.02
N VAL A 334 -15.24 -26.91 0.78
CA VAL A 334 -16.44 -27.73 0.55
C VAL A 334 -17.54 -27.24 1.48
N LEU A 335 -18.51 -26.50 0.94
CA LEU A 335 -19.67 -26.00 1.69
C LEU A 335 -20.87 -26.92 1.49
N THR A 336 -21.37 -27.50 2.61
CA THR A 336 -22.54 -28.36 2.62
C THR A 336 -23.74 -27.58 3.12
N VAL A 337 -24.83 -27.52 2.31
CA VAL A 337 -26.13 -26.98 2.68
C VAL A 337 -27.06 -28.15 2.96
N ARG A 338 -27.48 -28.31 4.19
CA ARG A 338 -28.41 -29.38 4.64
C ARG A 338 -29.85 -29.00 4.34
N ALA A 339 -30.71 -29.99 4.11
CA ALA A 339 -32.15 -29.80 4.08
C ALA A 339 -32.67 -29.35 5.47
N PRO A 340 -33.73 -28.52 5.52
CA PRO A 340 -34.38 -28.21 6.79
C PRO A 340 -34.87 -29.49 7.48
N ALA A 341 -34.78 -29.54 8.80
CA ALA A 341 -35.36 -30.65 9.57
C ALA A 341 -36.88 -30.68 9.34
N VAL A 342 -37.36 -31.78 8.81
CA VAL A 342 -38.84 -32.01 8.75
C VAL A 342 -39.31 -32.23 10.17
N VAL A 343 -40.08 -31.28 10.72
CA VAL A 343 -40.84 -31.52 11.95
C VAL A 343 -41.92 -32.49 11.57
N PRO A 344 -41.99 -33.70 12.19
CA PRO A 344 -43.08 -34.63 11.91
C PRO A 344 -44.38 -33.93 12.28
N SER A 345 -45.30 -33.84 11.30
CA SER A 345 -46.68 -33.37 11.56
C SER A 345 -47.27 -34.22 12.70
N PRO A 346 -47.89 -33.61 13.73
CA PRO A 346 -48.52 -34.41 14.77
C PRO A 346 -49.52 -35.35 14.11
N SER A 347 -49.31 -36.65 14.30
CA SER A 347 -50.20 -37.70 13.81
C SER A 347 -51.59 -37.38 14.33
N ALA A 348 -52.59 -37.23 13.44
CA ALA A 348 -53.95 -36.99 13.84
C ALA A 348 -54.37 -38.08 14.85
N THR A 349 -54.73 -37.67 16.06
CA THR A 349 -55.32 -38.55 17.07
C THR A 349 -56.61 -39.13 16.49
N PRO A 350 -56.80 -40.46 16.48
CA PRO A 350 -58.04 -41.05 15.96
C PRO A 350 -59.20 -40.54 16.80
N THR A 351 -60.18 -39.90 16.14
CA THR A 351 -61.43 -39.48 16.76
C THR A 351 -62.20 -40.68 17.21
N ALA A 352 -62.43 -40.82 18.52
CA ALA A 352 -63.28 -41.85 19.10
C ALA A 352 -64.74 -41.68 18.63
N PRO A 353 -65.50 -42.77 18.37
CA PRO A 353 -66.86 -42.65 17.91
C PRO A 353 -67.76 -42.06 18.99
N THR A 354 -68.51 -41.04 18.68
CA THR A 354 -69.55 -40.42 19.50
C THR A 354 -70.68 -41.39 19.75
N SER A 355 -70.83 -41.85 21.01
CA SER A 355 -71.99 -42.52 21.51
C SER A 355 -73.08 -41.49 21.82
N SER A 356 -74.14 -41.57 21.12
CA SER A 356 -75.43 -40.78 21.35
C SER A 356 -76.26 -41.41 22.48
N ALA A 357 -76.52 -40.64 23.52
CA ALA A 357 -77.60 -40.96 24.48
C ALA A 357 -78.37 -39.67 24.84
N PRO A 358 -79.69 -39.81 25.20
CA PRO A 358 -80.70 -38.84 24.90
C PRO A 358 -80.87 -37.72 25.94
N ALA A 359 -81.52 -36.66 25.51
CA ALA A 359 -81.93 -35.46 26.22
C ALA A 359 -83.03 -35.72 27.26
N VAL A 360 -82.94 -35.06 28.43
CA VAL A 360 -84.09 -34.74 29.30
C VAL A 360 -83.91 -33.28 29.78
N PRO A 361 -85.03 -32.52 29.87
CA PRO A 361 -85.02 -31.07 29.98
C PRO A 361 -85.24 -30.54 31.40
N VAL A 362 -85.24 -29.18 31.50
CA VAL A 362 -85.80 -28.30 32.53
C VAL A 362 -84.98 -28.05 33.76
N ALA A 363 -84.75 -26.86 34.22
CA ALA A 363 -85.55 -25.68 34.43
C ALA A 363 -84.75 -24.43 34.70
N ALA A 364 -85.40 -23.34 34.51
CA ALA A 364 -84.97 -21.98 34.74
C ALA A 364 -84.71 -21.65 36.22
N GLY A 365 -83.74 -20.73 36.44
CA GLY A 365 -83.60 -20.06 37.71
C GLY A 365 -82.75 -18.78 37.52
N SER A 366 -83.48 -17.69 37.66
CA SER A 366 -83.09 -16.32 37.54
C SER A 366 -82.08 -15.86 38.58
N GLY A 367 -81.34 -14.83 38.21
CA GLY A 367 -80.98 -13.79 39.18
C GLY A 367 -79.60 -13.27 39.20
N GLY A 368 -79.47 -12.04 38.78
CA GLY A 368 -78.66 -11.02 39.47
C GLY A 368 -77.26 -10.73 39.07
N GLY A 369 -77.05 -9.78 38.24
CA GLY A 369 -76.49 -8.44 38.45
C GLY A 369 -75.06 -8.33 38.94
N GLY A 370 -74.25 -7.64 38.18
CA GLY A 370 -73.01 -7.07 38.69
C GLY A 370 -71.98 -6.71 37.59
N SER A 371 -72.07 -5.49 37.14
CA SER A 371 -71.13 -4.82 36.26
C SER A 371 -69.72 -4.77 36.84
N GLY A 372 -68.75 -4.86 35.98
CA GLY A 372 -67.33 -4.59 36.32
C GLY A 372 -66.46 -4.65 35.07
N THR A 373 -66.24 -3.48 34.50
CA THR A 373 -65.40 -3.08 33.40
C THR A 373 -63.98 -3.62 33.37
N SER A 374 -63.59 -3.91 32.14
CA SER A 374 -62.20 -3.98 31.56
C SER A 374 -61.15 -3.06 32.16
N PRO A 375 -59.87 -3.14 31.77
CA PRO A 375 -59.28 -3.76 30.57
C PRO A 375 -58.02 -4.63 30.84
N ALA A 376 -57.69 -5.36 29.75
CA ALA A 376 -56.43 -6.10 29.67
C ALA A 376 -55.24 -5.18 29.52
N GLU A 377 -54.27 -5.33 30.41
CA GLU A 377 -52.95 -4.71 30.34
C GLU A 377 -51.99 -5.67 29.67
N LEU A 378 -51.43 -5.19 28.53
CA LEU A 378 -50.38 -5.91 27.82
C LEU A 378 -49.07 -5.76 28.61
N ALA A 379 -48.48 -6.83 29.06
CA ALA A 379 -47.19 -6.87 29.69
C ALA A 379 -46.12 -6.59 28.63
N PHE A 380 -45.50 -5.43 28.73
CA PHE A 380 -44.31 -5.03 27.99
C PHE A 380 -43.08 -5.53 28.79
N THR A 381 -42.40 -6.59 28.33
CA THR A 381 -41.11 -7.00 28.85
C THR A 381 -40.01 -6.22 28.10
N GLY A 382 -39.68 -5.04 28.64
CA GLY A 382 -38.46 -4.32 28.26
C GLY A 382 -37.25 -4.97 28.91
N SER A 383 -36.36 -5.50 28.10
CA SER A 383 -35.03 -5.89 28.56
C SER A 383 -34.09 -4.69 28.54
N ASP A 384 -33.63 -4.30 29.73
CA ASP A 384 -32.62 -3.25 29.91
C ASP A 384 -31.26 -3.69 29.34
N PRO A 385 -30.59 -2.88 28.49
CA PRO A 385 -29.22 -3.13 28.12
C PRO A 385 -28.26 -2.42 29.06
N THR A 386 -27.98 -2.99 30.22
CA THR A 386 -26.83 -2.60 31.03
C THR A 386 -25.69 -3.57 30.80
N ILE A 387 -24.82 -3.25 29.82
CA ILE A 387 -23.51 -3.89 29.64
C ILE A 387 -22.51 -3.12 30.51
N PRO A 388 -21.79 -3.75 31.44
CA PRO A 388 -20.82 -3.05 32.27
C PRO A 388 -19.57 -2.68 31.49
N LEU A 389 -19.28 -1.38 31.46
CA LEU A 389 -18.11 -0.73 30.86
C LEU A 389 -16.85 -0.89 31.76
N THR A 390 -16.48 -2.11 32.13
CA THR A 390 -15.36 -2.35 33.05
C THR A 390 -14.18 -3.14 32.47
N ILE A 391 -14.19 -3.54 31.18
CA ILE A 391 -13.07 -4.28 30.59
C ILE A 391 -12.13 -3.41 29.74
N ALA A 392 -12.53 -2.21 29.33
CA ALA A 392 -11.67 -1.33 28.54
C ALA A 392 -10.58 -0.59 29.33
N GLY A 393 -10.69 -0.52 30.67
CA GLY A 393 -9.73 0.20 31.52
C GLY A 393 -8.48 -0.59 31.89
N ALA A 394 -8.52 -1.91 31.88
CA ALA A 394 -7.40 -2.74 32.36
C ALA A 394 -6.27 -2.93 31.35
N LEU A 395 -6.53 -2.76 30.04
CA LEU A 395 -5.50 -2.92 28.98
C LEU A 395 -4.64 -1.69 28.73
N LEU A 396 -5.14 -0.49 29.09
CA LEU A 396 -4.39 0.76 28.97
C LEU A 396 -3.35 0.96 30.09
N VAL A 397 -3.56 0.36 31.26
CA VAL A 397 -2.61 0.45 32.39
C VAL A 397 -1.45 -0.52 32.23
N ALA A 398 -1.66 -1.69 31.60
CA ALA A 398 -0.60 -2.66 31.36
C ALA A 398 0.39 -2.22 30.26
N GLY A 399 -0.08 -1.48 29.23
CA GLY A 399 0.76 -0.96 28.14
C GLY A 399 1.74 0.12 28.59
N SER A 400 1.31 1.02 29.48
CA SER A 400 2.15 2.11 29.97
C SER A 400 3.23 1.65 30.97
N ALA A 401 3.00 0.57 31.72
CA ALA A 401 3.99 0.02 32.63
C ALA A 401 5.17 -0.64 31.90
N LEU A 402 4.94 -1.26 30.72
CA LEU A 402 6.01 -1.88 29.93
C LEU A 402 6.92 -0.86 29.26
N LEU A 403 6.40 0.31 28.86
CA LEU A 403 7.20 1.37 28.23
C LEU A 403 8.14 2.06 29.24
N VAL A 404 7.73 2.21 30.50
CA VAL A 404 8.55 2.81 31.56
C VAL A 404 9.67 1.87 32.04
N LEU A 405 9.46 0.56 32.03
CA LEU A 405 10.53 -0.39 32.38
C LEU A 405 11.62 -0.45 31.29
N ARG A 406 11.27 -0.29 30.00
CA ARG A 406 12.25 -0.35 28.90
C ARG A 406 13.13 0.89 28.83
N SER A 407 12.67 2.03 29.31
CA SER A 407 13.45 3.28 29.35
C SER A 407 14.43 3.34 30.52
N ARG A 408 14.24 2.55 31.58
CA ARG A 408 15.15 2.53 32.75
C ARG A 408 16.36 1.61 32.57
N THR A 409 16.28 0.56 31.75
CA THR A 409 17.39 -0.36 31.50
C THR A 409 18.46 0.17 30.53
N LEU A 410 18.18 1.24 29.77
CA LEU A 410 19.12 1.84 28.84
C LEU A 410 19.96 2.99 29.44
N ARG A 411 19.64 3.45 30.65
CA ARG A 411 20.37 4.57 31.30
C ARG A 411 21.53 4.15 32.20
N THR A 412 21.77 2.87 32.45
CA THR A 412 22.81 2.41 33.41
C THR A 412 24.12 1.94 32.76
N ARG A 413 24.33 2.14 31.46
CA ARG A 413 25.55 1.68 30.77
C ARG A 413 26.38 2.81 30.12
N ARG A 414 26.59 3.95 30.80
CA ARG A 414 27.67 4.88 30.42
C ARG A 414 28.29 5.46 31.68
N ARG A 415 29.34 4.80 32.19
CA ARG A 415 30.38 5.42 33.03
C ARG A 415 31.63 5.58 32.15
N PRO A 416 32.22 6.77 32.07
CA PRO A 416 33.48 6.97 31.41
C PRO A 416 34.62 6.46 32.30
N ALA A 417 35.66 5.86 31.69
CA ALA A 417 36.89 5.44 32.33
C ALA A 417 37.76 6.63 32.68
N PRO A 418 38.53 6.59 33.79
CA PRO A 418 39.46 7.68 34.16
C PRO A 418 40.70 7.67 33.26
N ARG A 419 41.16 8.87 32.90
CA ARG A 419 42.43 9.13 32.25
C ARG A 419 43.55 8.91 33.24
N ALA A 420 44.60 8.14 32.83
CA ALA A 420 45.95 8.25 33.29
C ALA A 420 46.79 8.98 32.26
#